data_aa8c768c7f89e18de636f4fa403c18d9
#
_entry.id   aa8c768c7f89e18de636f4fa403c18d9
#
_cell.length_a   1.000
_cell.length_b   1.000
_cell.length_c   1.000
_cell.angle_alpha   90.00
_cell.angle_beta   90.00
_cell.angle_gamma   90.00
#
_symmetry.space_group_name_H-M   'P 1'
#
loop_
_entity.id
_entity.type
_entity.pdbx_description
1 polymer ?
#
loop_
_entity_poly.entity_id
_entity_poly.type
_entity_poly.pdbx_seq_one_letter_code
_entity_poly.pdbx_strand_id
1 'polypeptide(L)'
;MKNPQQEYQEQAIKNASSTELITKLYDFAIQACYQKDGERLYQVLDALIKSLNFDYEISGTLYNLYEYCQRQSKEEEFEEVRELLEPVRDAWVEGVVKNNEDAAQVGGKGFVV
;
A
#
# COMPACT_ATOMS: atom_id res chain seq x y z
N MET A 1 -9.20 -20.35 -10.04
CA MET A 1 -8.58 -20.95 -8.87
C MET A 1 -7.32 -20.19 -8.48
N LYS A 2 -7.15 -19.99 -7.19
CA LYS A 2 -6.01 -19.23 -6.71
C LYS A 2 -4.83 -20.13 -6.50
N ASN A 3 -3.62 -19.59 -6.74
CA ASN A 3 -2.41 -20.36 -6.45
C ASN A 3 -2.07 -20.19 -4.96
N PRO A 4 -1.18 -21.02 -4.41
CA PRO A 4 -0.87 -20.95 -2.98
C PRO A 4 -0.33 -19.61 -2.53
N GLN A 5 0.40 -18.93 -3.39
CA GLN A 5 0.94 -17.63 -3.04
C GLN A 5 -0.16 -16.60 -2.87
N GLN A 6 -1.15 -16.62 -3.74
CA GLN A 6 -2.28 -15.72 -3.63
C GLN A 6 -3.09 -16.00 -2.38
N GLU A 7 -3.27 -17.26 -2.05
CA GLU A 7 -3.99 -17.62 -0.83
C GLU A 7 -3.27 -17.14 0.41
N TYR A 8 -1.95 -17.29 0.43
CA TYR A 8 -1.17 -16.84 1.55
C TYR A 8 -1.30 -15.33 1.71
N GLN A 9 -1.20 -14.60 0.62
CA GLN A 9 -1.31 -13.14 0.66
C GLN A 9 -2.69 -12.70 1.13
N GLU A 10 -3.73 -13.38 0.69
CA GLU A 10 -5.07 -13.02 1.13
C GLU A 10 -5.27 -13.28 2.61
N GLN A 11 -4.72 -14.36 3.12
CA GLN A 11 -4.82 -14.64 4.53
C GLN A 11 -4.03 -13.63 5.35
N ALA A 12 -2.86 -13.25 4.87
CA ALA A 12 -2.06 -12.25 5.55
C ALA A 12 -2.82 -10.94 5.65
N ILE A 13 -3.51 -10.57 4.58
CA ILE A 13 -4.31 -9.35 4.58
C ILE A 13 -5.46 -9.45 5.57
N LYS A 14 -6.15 -10.57 5.56
CA LYS A 14 -7.29 -10.77 6.44
C LYS A 14 -6.95 -10.68 7.91
N ASN A 15 -5.77 -11.16 8.27
CA ASN A 15 -5.39 -11.25 9.67
C ASN A 15 -4.53 -10.08 10.15
N ALA A 16 -4.22 -9.14 9.27
CA ALA A 16 -3.35 -8.04 9.63
C ALA A 16 -4.11 -6.92 10.30
N SER A 17 -3.46 -6.19 11.19
CA SER A 17 -4.01 -4.95 11.69
C SER A 17 -4.05 -3.95 10.54
N SER A 18 -4.77 -2.84 10.72
CA SER A 18 -4.85 -1.82 9.67
C SER A 18 -3.47 -1.35 9.25
N THR A 19 -2.61 -1.15 10.22
CA THR A 19 -1.26 -0.69 9.96
C THR A 19 -0.46 -1.71 9.18
N GLU A 20 -0.55 -2.97 9.62
CA GLU A 20 0.12 -4.04 8.94
C GLU A 20 -0.43 -4.25 7.54
N LEU A 21 -1.73 -4.09 7.39
CA LEU A 21 -2.36 -4.24 6.09
C LEU A 21 -1.79 -3.25 5.09
N ILE A 22 -1.70 -1.99 5.47
CA ILE A 22 -1.16 -0.97 4.57
C ILE A 22 0.28 -1.29 4.19
N THR A 23 1.09 -1.68 5.18
CA THR A 23 2.48 -2.03 4.91
C THR A 23 2.58 -3.20 3.94
N LYS A 24 1.74 -4.22 4.14
CA LYS A 24 1.75 -5.36 3.25
C LYS A 24 1.30 -5.00 1.84
N LEU A 25 0.35 -4.10 1.73
CA LEU A 25 -0.07 -3.65 0.41
C LEU A 25 1.06 -2.94 -0.33
N TYR A 26 1.82 -2.10 0.37
CA TYR A 26 2.99 -1.48 -0.25
C TYR A 26 4.00 -2.55 -0.70
N ASP A 27 4.26 -3.53 0.17
CA ASP A 27 5.20 -4.59 -0.18
C ASP A 27 4.73 -5.37 -1.40
N PHE A 28 3.44 -5.67 -1.48
CA PHE A 28 2.90 -6.38 -2.63
C PHE A 28 3.01 -5.55 -3.90
N ALA A 29 2.76 -4.25 -3.79
CA ALA A 29 2.87 -3.37 -4.95
C ALA A 29 4.32 -3.31 -5.44
N ILE A 30 5.27 -3.17 -4.52
CA ILE A 30 6.67 -3.11 -4.89
C ILE A 30 7.11 -4.44 -5.51
N GLN A 31 6.67 -5.54 -4.93
CA GLN A 31 6.97 -6.85 -5.49
C GLN A 31 6.42 -6.99 -6.90
N ALA A 32 5.19 -6.51 -7.12
CA ALA A 32 4.60 -6.56 -8.45
C ALA A 32 5.41 -5.75 -9.44
N CYS A 33 6.00 -4.64 -9.00
CA CYS A 33 6.88 -3.86 -9.88
C CYS A 33 8.10 -4.66 -10.29
N TYR A 34 8.73 -5.34 -9.33
CA TYR A 34 9.90 -6.16 -9.66
C TYR A 34 9.54 -7.32 -10.59
N GLN A 35 8.33 -7.85 -10.43
CA GLN A 35 7.87 -8.94 -11.26
C GLN A 35 7.29 -8.47 -12.58
N LYS A 36 7.17 -7.17 -12.76
CA LYS A 36 6.57 -6.56 -13.94
C LYS A 36 5.16 -7.07 -14.18
N ASP A 37 4.43 -7.24 -13.10
CA ASP A 37 3.06 -7.73 -13.13
C ASP A 37 2.11 -6.54 -13.01
N GLY A 38 1.76 -5.98 -14.15
CA GLY A 38 0.96 -4.74 -14.18
C GLY A 38 -0.44 -4.92 -13.65
N GLU A 39 -1.06 -6.06 -13.92
CA GLU A 39 -2.40 -6.30 -13.45
C GLU A 39 -2.44 -6.38 -11.93
N ARG A 40 -1.48 -7.11 -11.36
CA ARG A 40 -1.41 -7.23 -9.92
C ARG A 40 -1.10 -5.89 -9.28
N LEU A 41 -0.16 -5.15 -9.86
CA LEU A 41 0.17 -3.84 -9.36
C LEU A 41 -1.05 -2.93 -9.33
N TYR A 42 -1.82 -2.93 -10.42
CA TYR A 42 -3.02 -2.11 -10.49
C TYR A 42 -4.01 -2.50 -9.40
N GLN A 43 -4.19 -3.80 -9.19
CA GLN A 43 -5.12 -4.28 -8.18
C GLN A 43 -4.70 -3.90 -6.77
N VAL A 44 -3.42 -3.98 -6.48
CA VAL A 44 -2.92 -3.62 -5.16
C VAL A 44 -3.07 -2.12 -4.94
N LEU A 45 -2.79 -1.32 -5.96
CA LEU A 45 -2.97 0.12 -5.85
C LEU A 45 -4.45 0.47 -5.63
N ASP A 46 -5.34 -0.27 -6.28
CA ASP A 46 -6.77 -0.07 -6.08
C ASP A 46 -7.15 -0.36 -4.63
N ALA A 47 -6.57 -1.39 -4.04
CA ALA A 47 -6.82 -1.71 -2.64
C ALA A 47 -6.30 -0.59 -1.72
N LEU A 48 -5.15 -0.02 -2.06
CA LEU A 48 -4.63 1.11 -1.30
C LEU A 48 -5.56 2.31 -1.38
N ILE A 49 -6.09 2.59 -2.56
CA ILE A 49 -7.04 3.68 -2.72
C ILE A 49 -8.28 3.44 -1.86
N LYS A 50 -8.78 2.23 -1.88
CA LYS A 50 -9.99 1.90 -1.12
C LYS A 50 -9.77 1.93 0.39
N SER A 51 -8.52 1.88 0.82
CA SER A 51 -8.22 1.94 2.24
C SER A 51 -8.12 3.36 2.77
N LEU A 52 -8.16 4.37 1.91
CA LEU A 52 -7.98 5.75 2.33
C LEU A 52 -9.18 6.25 3.13
N ASN A 53 -8.87 7.03 4.15
CA ASN A 53 -9.89 7.71 4.93
C ASN A 53 -9.77 9.21 4.65
N PHE A 54 -10.70 9.73 3.87
CA PHE A 54 -10.61 11.10 3.40
C PHE A 54 -10.95 12.14 4.46
N ASP A 55 -11.20 11.70 5.68
CA ASP A 55 -11.28 12.64 6.79
C ASP A 55 -9.90 13.23 7.12
N TYR A 56 -8.83 12.60 6.60
CA TYR A 56 -7.48 13.06 6.84
C TYR A 56 -6.92 13.72 5.59
N GLU A 57 -6.22 14.82 5.82
CA GLU A 57 -5.69 15.63 4.73
C GLU A 57 -4.74 14.87 3.82
N ILE A 58 -3.91 14.04 4.42
CA ILE A 58 -2.92 13.27 3.68
C ILE A 58 -3.55 12.33 2.66
N SER A 59 -4.80 11.97 2.87
CA SER A 59 -5.46 11.00 1.98
C SER A 59 -5.59 11.52 0.56
N GLY A 60 -5.83 12.82 0.40
CA GLY A 60 -5.89 13.39 -0.93
C GLY A 60 -4.58 13.28 -1.68
N THR A 61 -3.48 13.53 -0.96
CA THR A 61 -2.15 13.42 -1.55
C THR A 61 -1.85 11.96 -1.93
N LEU A 62 -2.18 11.05 -1.03
CA LEU A 62 -1.95 9.63 -1.30
C LEU A 62 -2.82 9.13 -2.46
N TYR A 63 -4.05 9.60 -2.52
CA TYR A 63 -4.93 9.22 -3.62
C TYR A 63 -4.30 9.62 -4.96
N ASN A 64 -3.78 10.83 -5.03
CA ASN A 64 -3.16 11.31 -6.26
C ASN A 64 -1.94 10.48 -6.62
N LEU A 65 -1.15 10.10 -5.63
CA LEU A 65 0.01 9.26 -5.85
C LEU A 65 -0.41 7.90 -6.38
N TYR A 66 -1.39 7.27 -5.75
CA TYR A 66 -1.81 5.93 -6.16
C TYR A 66 -2.44 5.95 -7.54
N GLU A 67 -3.22 6.98 -7.83
CA GLU A 67 -3.83 7.08 -9.14
C GLU A 67 -2.79 7.27 -10.23
N TYR A 68 -1.81 8.11 -9.95
CA TYR A 68 -0.70 8.28 -10.88
C TYR A 68 0.01 6.95 -11.13
N CYS A 69 0.28 6.22 -10.04
CA CYS A 69 0.94 4.92 -10.16
C CYS A 69 0.09 3.93 -10.96
N GLN A 70 -1.23 4.00 -10.82
CA GLN A 70 -2.09 3.13 -11.62
C GLN A 70 -1.97 3.45 -13.11
N ARG A 71 -1.90 4.72 -13.45
CA ARG A 71 -1.74 5.09 -14.84
C ARG A 71 -0.39 4.60 -15.37
N GLN A 72 0.65 4.75 -14.56
CA GLN A 72 1.98 4.33 -14.97
C GLN A 72 2.09 2.81 -15.07
N SER A 73 1.34 2.08 -14.27
CA SER A 73 1.36 0.62 -14.35
C SER A 73 0.79 0.14 -15.67
N LYS A 74 -0.15 0.87 -16.24
CA LYS A 74 -0.70 0.53 -17.54
C LYS A 74 0.31 0.80 -18.66
N GLU A 75 1.21 1.74 -18.42
CA GLU A 75 2.28 2.04 -19.37
C GLU A 75 3.52 1.18 -19.10
N GLU A 76 3.42 0.25 -18.15
CA GLU A 76 4.49 -0.66 -17.77
C GLU A 76 5.73 0.06 -17.27
N GLU A 77 5.53 1.22 -16.65
CA GLU A 77 6.62 2.00 -16.07
C GLU A 77 6.88 1.52 -14.65
N PHE A 78 7.26 0.26 -14.52
CA PHE A 78 7.36 -0.38 -13.22
C PHE A 78 8.47 0.19 -12.35
N GLU A 79 9.58 0.59 -12.95
CA GLU A 79 10.67 1.14 -12.18
C GLU A 79 10.28 2.48 -11.58
N GLU A 80 9.60 3.31 -12.35
CA GLU A 80 9.15 4.58 -11.84
C GLU A 80 8.18 4.40 -10.68
N VAL A 81 7.23 3.49 -10.82
CA VAL A 81 6.26 3.24 -9.75
C VAL A 81 6.98 2.76 -8.50
N ARG A 82 7.93 1.83 -8.66
CA ARG A 82 8.70 1.33 -7.53
C ARG A 82 9.46 2.46 -6.83
N GLU A 83 10.10 3.32 -7.62
CA GLU A 83 10.87 4.42 -7.05
C GLU A 83 9.99 5.43 -6.32
N LEU A 84 8.75 5.55 -6.72
CA LEU A 84 7.81 6.41 -6.02
C LEU A 84 7.28 5.77 -4.75
N LEU A 85 7.03 4.47 -4.77
CA LEU A 85 6.41 3.79 -3.64
C LEU A 85 7.38 3.42 -2.53
N GLU A 86 8.61 3.08 -2.88
CA GLU A 86 9.56 2.61 -1.86
C GLU A 86 9.82 3.64 -0.76
N PRO A 87 10.07 4.91 -1.08
CA PRO A 87 10.30 5.87 -0.01
C PRO A 87 9.06 6.09 0.86
N VAL A 88 7.89 6.04 0.27
CA VAL A 88 6.65 6.22 1.04
C VAL A 88 6.44 5.03 1.96
N ARG A 89 6.70 3.83 1.45
CA ARG A 89 6.62 2.63 2.27
C ARG A 89 7.59 2.68 3.44
N ASP A 90 8.82 3.12 3.18
CA ASP A 90 9.82 3.21 4.23
C ASP A 90 9.43 4.25 5.28
N ALA A 91 8.91 5.38 4.84
CA ALA A 91 8.46 6.41 5.75
C ALA A 91 7.29 5.91 6.59
N TRP A 92 6.38 5.18 5.99
CA TRP A 92 5.24 4.61 6.69
C TRP A 92 5.69 3.63 7.75
N VAL A 93 6.57 2.71 7.39
CA VAL A 93 7.07 1.72 8.34
C VAL A 93 7.83 2.39 9.48
N GLU A 94 8.69 3.33 9.14
CA GLU A 94 9.43 4.05 10.15
C GLU A 94 8.53 4.83 11.07
N GLY A 95 7.55 5.50 10.52
CA GLY A 95 6.58 6.25 11.31
C GLY A 95 5.81 5.38 12.26
N VAL A 96 5.40 4.21 11.79
CA VAL A 96 4.68 3.28 12.62
C VAL A 96 5.55 2.77 13.77
N VAL A 97 6.78 2.41 13.48
CA VAL A 97 7.68 1.94 14.52
C VAL A 97 8.01 3.03 15.51
N LYS A 98 8.29 4.22 15.00
CA LYS A 98 8.67 5.33 15.82
C LYS A 98 7.58 5.82 16.72
N ASN A 99 6.38 5.87 16.21
CA ASN A 99 5.24 6.39 16.93
C ASN A 99 4.28 5.28 17.33
N ASN A 100 4.83 4.12 17.61
CA ASN A 100 4.01 2.97 17.84
C ASN A 100 2.99 3.17 18.94
N GLU A 101 3.38 3.84 20.00
CA GLU A 101 2.47 4.10 21.07
C GLU A 101 1.46 5.15 20.69
N ASP A 102 1.91 6.17 19.98
CA ASP A 102 1.00 7.16 19.45
C ASP A 102 0.08 6.52 18.44
N ALA A 103 0.61 5.63 17.65
CA ALA A 103 -0.19 4.93 16.67
C ALA A 103 -1.27 4.11 17.32
N ALA A 104 -0.99 3.57 18.47
CA ALA A 104 -2.01 2.81 19.17
C ALA A 104 -3.17 3.72 19.52
N GLN A 105 -2.89 4.94 19.80
CA GLN A 105 -3.92 5.88 20.15
C GLN A 105 -4.54 6.47 18.95
N VAL A 106 -3.71 7.08 18.15
CA VAL A 106 -4.18 7.73 16.98
C VAL A 106 -4.46 6.73 15.95
N GLY A 107 -3.65 5.70 15.98
CA GLY A 107 -3.66 4.80 14.93
C GLY A 107 -4.93 4.16 14.78
N GLY A 108 -5.53 3.96 15.86
CA GLY A 108 -6.81 3.44 15.71
C GLY A 108 -7.53 4.24 14.69
N LYS A 109 -7.18 5.48 14.54
CA LYS A 109 -7.89 6.30 13.61
C LYS A 109 -6.99 7.07 12.69
N GLY A 110 -5.85 7.46 13.15
CA GLY A 110 -5.06 8.35 12.38
C GLY A 110 -4.22 7.68 11.35
N PHE A 111 -3.88 6.47 11.59
CA PHE A 111 -2.99 5.82 10.72
C PHE A 111 -3.56 5.06 9.65
N VAL A 112 -4.81 4.93 9.65
CA VAL A 112 -5.41 4.30 8.55
C VAL A 112 -5.69 5.37 7.59
N VAL A 113 -4.77 5.85 6.98
CA VAL A 113 -5.01 6.95 6.13
C VAL A 113 -5.90 6.64 5.02
#